data_efade0c0da56f556bcadac90b2f37e0b
#
_entry.id   efade0c0da56f556bcadac90b2f37e0b
#
_cell.length_a   1.000
_cell.length_b   1.000
_cell.length_c   1.000
_cell.angle_alpha   90.00
_cell.angle_beta   90.00
_cell.angle_gamma   90.00
#
_symmetry.space_group_name_H-M   'P 1'
#
loop_
_entity.id
_entity.type
_entity.pdbx_description
1 polymer ?
#
loop_
_entity_poly.entity_id
_entity_poly.type
_entity_poly.pdbx_seq_one_letter_code
_entity_poly.pdbx_strand_id
1 'polypeptide(L)'
;ITVVGQCIGAKDYEAVKKYTKKLMLITYGVVWAMTLLMLLFSKQILSFYSLSEETTTMTMEVFIVHGICAVIVWPLAFALPNALRAANDVRFTMIVSLLSMWIFRIGFSYVLAIYFNMGILGTWIAMCIDWFCRGACFVIRFARGKWKNISFIDN
;
A
#
# COMPACT_ATOMS: atom_id res chain seq x y z
N ILE A 1 12.75 5.55 6.33
CA ILE A 1 14.03 5.04 5.77
C ILE A 1 15.18 5.36 6.72
N THR A 2 15.42 6.61 7.10
CA THR A 2 16.59 7.06 7.87
C THR A 2 16.82 6.28 9.17
N VAL A 3 15.82 6.21 10.05
CA VAL A 3 15.95 5.52 11.34
C VAL A 3 16.28 4.04 11.17
N VAL A 4 15.58 3.38 10.23
CA VAL A 4 15.82 1.96 9.95
C VAL A 4 17.20 1.75 9.33
N GLY A 5 17.63 2.65 8.43
CA GLY A 5 18.96 2.62 7.83
C GLY A 5 20.09 2.77 8.85
N GLN A 6 19.94 3.65 9.84
CA GLN A 6 20.90 3.79 10.94
C GLN A 6 21.03 2.50 11.76
N CYS A 7 19.90 1.86 12.11
CA CYS A 7 19.92 0.58 12.83
C CYS A 7 20.60 -0.54 12.01
N ILE A 8 20.43 -0.54 10.69
CA ILE A 8 21.07 -1.51 9.80
C ILE A 8 22.58 -1.25 9.73
N GLY A 9 22.99 0.02 9.61
CA GLY A 9 24.41 0.40 9.65
C GLY A 9 25.11 -0.01 10.94
N ALA A 10 24.38 0.06 12.07
CA ALA A 10 24.83 -0.43 13.37
C ALA A 10 24.75 -1.96 13.53
N LYS A 11 24.26 -2.70 12.53
CA LYS A 11 24.00 -4.15 12.58
C LYS A 11 23.04 -4.60 13.69
N ASP A 12 22.23 -3.67 14.21
CA ASP A 12 21.23 -3.95 15.25
C ASP A 12 19.89 -4.35 14.61
N TYR A 13 19.76 -5.61 14.22
CA TYR A 13 18.59 -6.14 13.56
C TYR A 13 17.34 -6.24 14.46
N GLU A 14 17.52 -6.28 15.78
CA GLU A 14 16.39 -6.24 16.70
C GLU A 14 15.80 -4.83 16.78
N ALA A 15 16.63 -3.81 16.80
CA ALA A 15 16.20 -2.42 16.69
C ALA A 15 15.46 -2.18 15.35
N VAL A 16 15.96 -2.73 14.24
CA VAL A 16 15.27 -2.64 12.93
C VAL A 16 13.85 -3.15 13.02
N LYS A 17 13.63 -4.35 13.56
CA LYS A 17 12.29 -4.92 13.71
C LYS A 17 11.40 -4.07 14.62
N LYS A 18 11.94 -3.64 15.77
CA LYS A 18 11.23 -2.82 16.75
C LYS A 18 10.79 -1.48 16.17
N TYR A 19 11.68 -0.76 15.51
CA TYR A 19 11.37 0.53 14.90
C TYR A 19 10.45 0.39 13.68
N THR A 20 10.65 -0.62 12.84
CA THR A 20 9.73 -0.90 11.72
C THR A 20 8.31 -1.15 12.25
N LYS A 21 8.15 -1.98 13.28
CA LYS A 21 6.83 -2.23 13.89
C LYS A 21 6.21 -0.94 14.46
N LYS A 22 7.00 -0.12 15.16
CA LYS A 22 6.53 1.15 15.72
C LYS A 22 6.11 2.13 14.61
N LEU A 23 6.90 2.26 13.55
CA LEU A 23 6.58 3.12 12.42
C LEU A 23 5.33 2.62 11.67
N MET A 24 5.19 1.31 11.49
CA MET A 24 3.98 0.72 10.91
C MET A 24 2.74 1.04 11.74
N LEU A 25 2.82 0.92 13.08
CA LEU A 25 1.69 1.24 13.96
C LEU A 25 1.27 2.71 13.85
N ILE A 26 2.25 3.63 13.80
CA ILE A 26 1.98 5.06 13.59
C ILE A 26 1.33 5.28 12.22
N THR A 27 1.85 4.65 11.18
CA THR A 27 1.28 4.74 9.82
C THR A 27 -0.16 4.23 9.78
N TYR A 28 -0.45 3.11 10.44
CA TYR A 28 -1.83 2.63 10.59
C TYR A 28 -2.72 3.66 11.28
N GLY A 29 -2.28 4.22 12.40
CA GLY A 29 -3.04 5.25 13.12
C GLY A 29 -3.36 6.47 12.25
N VAL A 30 -2.38 6.96 11.49
CA VAL A 30 -2.58 8.09 10.57
C VAL A 30 -3.54 7.72 9.43
N VAL A 31 -3.37 6.56 8.80
CA VAL A 31 -4.24 6.11 7.70
C VAL A 31 -5.68 5.93 8.20
N TRP A 32 -5.89 5.37 9.39
CA TRP A 32 -7.21 5.24 9.99
C TRP A 32 -7.86 6.61 10.24
N ALA A 33 -7.13 7.53 10.85
CA ALA A 33 -7.63 8.88 11.11
C ALA A 33 -8.01 9.60 9.82
N MET A 34 -7.14 9.56 8.79
CA MET A 34 -7.40 10.20 7.50
C MET A 34 -8.57 9.57 6.75
N THR A 35 -8.67 8.23 6.76
CA THR A 35 -9.80 7.52 6.14
C THR A 35 -11.11 7.86 6.83
N LEU A 36 -11.12 7.90 8.17
CA LEU A 36 -12.29 8.28 8.93
C LEU A 36 -12.74 9.72 8.60
N LEU A 37 -11.80 10.66 8.58
CA LEU A 37 -12.09 12.05 8.19
C LEU A 37 -12.63 12.12 6.76
N MET A 38 -12.02 11.42 5.81
CA MET A 38 -12.49 11.36 4.43
C MET A 38 -13.94 10.85 4.35
N LEU A 39 -14.27 9.78 5.07
CA LEU A 39 -15.62 9.21 5.07
C LEU A 39 -16.64 10.13 5.76
N LEU A 40 -16.27 10.75 6.88
CA LEU A 40 -17.15 11.70 7.60
C LEU A 40 -17.50 12.92 6.75
N PHE A 41 -16.52 13.43 6.00
CA PHE A 41 -16.71 14.62 5.15
C PHE A 41 -17.02 14.28 3.69
N SER A 42 -17.23 13.00 3.34
CA SER A 42 -17.43 12.56 1.96
C SER A 42 -18.57 13.29 1.26
N LYS A 43 -19.72 13.48 1.91
CA LYS A 43 -20.86 14.21 1.33
C LYS A 43 -20.52 15.67 1.04
N GLN A 44 -19.82 16.34 1.95
CA GLN A 44 -19.38 17.72 1.78
C GLN A 44 -18.37 17.83 0.64
N ILE A 45 -17.39 16.90 0.57
CA ILE A 45 -16.41 16.84 -0.52
C ILE A 45 -17.11 16.68 -1.85
N LEU A 46 -18.05 15.74 -1.98
CA LEU A 46 -18.76 15.49 -3.22
C LEU A 46 -19.68 16.65 -3.64
N SER A 47 -20.25 17.39 -2.69
CA SER A 47 -21.10 18.55 -2.98
C SER A 47 -20.33 19.67 -3.72
N PHE A 48 -19.03 19.81 -3.50
CA PHE A 48 -18.21 20.80 -4.22
C PHE A 48 -18.07 20.52 -5.73
N TYR A 49 -18.25 19.27 -6.14
CA TYR A 49 -18.05 18.87 -7.54
C TYR A 49 -19.32 18.93 -8.39
N SER A 50 -20.51 19.23 -7.79
CA SER A 50 -21.79 19.31 -8.49
C SER A 50 -22.06 18.10 -9.42
N LEU A 51 -21.79 16.92 -8.91
CA LEU A 51 -21.93 15.66 -9.65
C LEU A 51 -23.42 15.27 -9.78
N SER A 52 -23.73 14.48 -10.81
CA SER A 52 -25.06 13.83 -10.91
C SER A 52 -25.28 12.86 -9.74
N GLU A 53 -26.52 12.55 -9.41
CA GLU A 53 -26.84 11.60 -8.34
C GLU A 53 -26.23 10.22 -8.56
N GLU A 54 -26.25 9.74 -9.82
CA GLU A 54 -25.65 8.46 -10.20
C GLU A 54 -24.13 8.46 -9.96
N THR A 55 -23.43 9.50 -10.41
CA THR A 55 -21.98 9.66 -10.21
C THR A 55 -21.63 9.78 -8.73
N THR A 56 -22.44 10.49 -7.94
CA THR A 56 -22.26 10.65 -6.51
C THR A 56 -22.36 9.30 -5.81
N THR A 57 -23.34 8.47 -6.16
CA THR A 57 -23.52 7.14 -5.58
C THR A 57 -22.34 6.23 -5.90
N MET A 58 -21.92 6.17 -7.17
CA MET A 58 -20.74 5.40 -7.58
C MET A 58 -19.46 5.84 -6.87
N THR A 59 -19.27 7.15 -6.73
CA THR A 59 -18.09 7.70 -6.04
C THR A 59 -18.10 7.35 -4.54
N MET A 60 -19.27 7.33 -3.92
CA MET A 60 -19.41 6.93 -2.52
C MET A 60 -19.04 5.45 -2.32
N GLU A 61 -19.48 4.57 -3.21
CA GLU A 61 -19.10 3.15 -3.20
C GLU A 61 -17.58 2.98 -3.32
N VAL A 62 -16.96 3.72 -4.23
CA VAL A 62 -15.51 3.74 -4.39
C VAL A 62 -14.81 4.23 -3.11
N PHE A 63 -15.29 5.28 -2.47
CA PHE A 63 -14.73 5.79 -1.21
C PHE A 63 -14.76 4.74 -0.10
N ILE A 64 -15.85 3.99 0.01
CA ILE A 64 -15.99 2.92 1.00
C ILE A 64 -15.02 1.78 0.70
N VAL A 65 -15.00 1.26 -0.53
CA VAL A 65 -14.10 0.18 -0.93
C VAL A 65 -12.64 0.58 -0.76
N HIS A 66 -12.27 1.77 -1.23
CA HIS A 66 -10.92 2.31 -1.09
C HIS A 66 -10.55 2.48 0.39
N GLY A 67 -11.44 3.05 1.20
CA GLY A 67 -11.21 3.28 2.62
C GLY A 67 -10.95 1.98 3.38
N ILE A 68 -11.76 0.94 3.16
CA ILE A 68 -11.56 -0.39 3.76
C ILE A 68 -10.21 -0.97 3.36
N CYS A 69 -9.88 -0.95 2.06
CA CYS A 69 -8.60 -1.45 1.58
C CYS A 69 -7.41 -0.65 2.11
N ALA A 70 -7.52 0.68 2.15
CA ALA A 70 -6.46 1.55 2.67
C ALA A 70 -6.16 1.26 4.13
N VAL A 71 -7.18 1.14 4.96
CA VAL A 71 -7.06 0.87 6.39
C VAL A 71 -6.37 -0.48 6.66
N ILE A 72 -6.60 -1.49 5.83
CA ILE A 72 -6.08 -2.85 6.06
C ILE A 72 -4.71 -3.02 5.39
N VAL A 73 -4.55 -2.62 4.14
CA VAL A 73 -3.47 -3.09 3.27
C VAL A 73 -2.46 -2.00 2.89
N TRP A 74 -2.89 -0.73 2.81
CA TRP A 74 -2.03 0.34 2.32
C TRP A 74 -0.69 0.48 3.06
N PRO A 75 -0.64 0.41 4.41
CA PRO A 75 0.63 0.49 5.13
C PRO A 75 1.59 -0.66 4.77
N LEU A 76 1.07 -1.86 4.53
CA LEU A 76 1.87 -3.03 4.15
C LEU A 76 2.43 -2.89 2.73
N ALA A 77 1.66 -2.31 1.82
CA ALA A 77 2.04 -2.14 0.42
C ALA A 77 2.99 -0.96 0.17
N PHE A 78 2.92 0.10 0.99
CA PHE A 78 3.63 1.37 0.73
C PHE A 78 4.59 1.80 1.84
N ALA A 79 4.29 1.54 3.12
CA ALA A 79 5.17 1.92 4.22
C ALA A 79 6.23 0.83 4.50
N LEU A 80 5.84 -0.44 4.55
CA LEU A 80 6.76 -1.55 4.82
C LEU A 80 7.93 -1.67 3.83
N PRO A 81 7.74 -1.51 2.50
CA PRO A 81 8.86 -1.58 1.56
C PRO A 81 9.94 -0.52 1.79
N ASN A 82 9.64 0.58 2.50
CA ASN A 82 10.66 1.56 2.87
C ASN A 82 11.68 1.00 3.89
N ALA A 83 11.26 0.06 4.75
CA ALA A 83 12.18 -0.65 5.63
C ALA A 83 13.08 -1.61 4.84
N LEU A 84 12.54 -2.29 3.82
CA LEU A 84 13.34 -3.14 2.91
C LEU A 84 14.31 -2.32 2.07
N ARG A 85 13.89 -1.16 1.56
CA ARG A 85 14.76 -0.23 0.82
C ARG A 85 15.88 0.32 1.70
N ALA A 86 15.60 0.62 2.97
CA ALA A 86 16.61 1.02 3.93
C ALA A 86 17.66 -0.09 4.16
N ALA A 87 17.27 -1.37 4.01
CA ALA A 87 18.14 -2.54 4.05
C ALA A 87 18.81 -2.86 2.70
N ASN A 88 18.85 -1.92 1.75
CA ASN A 88 19.39 -2.09 0.41
C ASN A 88 18.65 -3.14 -0.46
N ASP A 89 17.47 -3.63 -0.04
CA ASP A 89 16.64 -4.58 -0.81
C ASP A 89 15.77 -3.86 -1.86
N VAL A 90 16.39 -2.92 -2.57
CA VAL A 90 15.71 -2.04 -3.53
C VAL A 90 15.24 -2.82 -4.76
N ARG A 91 16.09 -3.74 -5.29
CA ARG A 91 15.75 -4.52 -6.49
C ARG A 91 14.48 -5.34 -6.30
N PHE A 92 14.38 -6.03 -5.16
CA PHE A 92 13.19 -6.83 -4.85
C PHE A 92 11.93 -5.95 -4.76
N THR A 93 12.00 -4.85 -4.01
CA THR A 93 10.84 -3.96 -3.85
C THR A 93 10.41 -3.32 -5.16
N MET A 94 11.37 -2.99 -6.04
CA MET A 94 11.10 -2.45 -7.37
C MET A 94 10.43 -3.48 -8.28
N ILE A 95 11.00 -4.68 -8.39
CA ILE A 95 10.48 -5.75 -9.26
C ILE A 95 9.06 -6.13 -8.85
N VAL A 96 8.83 -6.37 -7.55
CA VAL A 96 7.50 -6.70 -7.03
C VAL A 96 6.50 -5.60 -7.33
N SER A 97 6.89 -4.33 -7.13
CA SER A 97 6.00 -3.19 -7.39
C SER A 97 5.64 -3.05 -8.86
N LEU A 98 6.61 -3.23 -9.75
CA LEU A 98 6.40 -3.15 -11.20
C LEU A 98 5.53 -4.31 -11.71
N LEU A 99 5.88 -5.54 -11.38
CA LEU A 99 5.12 -6.72 -11.81
C LEU A 99 3.69 -6.67 -11.27
N SER A 100 3.51 -6.34 -10.00
CA SER A 100 2.20 -6.22 -9.38
C SER A 100 1.34 -5.16 -10.10
N MET A 101 1.91 -4.00 -10.41
CA MET A 101 1.23 -2.93 -11.13
C MET A 101 0.80 -3.38 -12.54
N TRP A 102 1.68 -4.03 -13.29
CA TRP A 102 1.36 -4.48 -14.64
C TRP A 102 0.28 -5.57 -14.66
N ILE A 103 0.43 -6.57 -13.80
CA ILE A 103 -0.47 -7.73 -13.76
C ILE A 103 -1.83 -7.32 -13.18
N PHE A 104 -1.85 -6.77 -11.96
CA PHE A 104 -3.09 -6.54 -11.25
C PHE A 104 -3.72 -5.20 -11.61
N ARG A 105 -2.97 -4.11 -11.61
CA ARG A 105 -3.54 -2.79 -11.84
C ARG A 105 -3.92 -2.53 -13.30
N ILE A 106 -3.17 -3.08 -14.26
CA ILE A 106 -3.50 -2.95 -15.69
C ILE A 106 -4.29 -4.15 -16.15
N GLY A 107 -3.75 -5.37 -16.03
CA GLY A 107 -4.38 -6.58 -16.54
C GLY A 107 -5.73 -6.87 -15.87
N PHE A 108 -5.78 -6.92 -14.55
CA PHE A 108 -7.03 -7.17 -13.82
C PHE A 108 -8.04 -6.03 -13.93
N SER A 109 -7.60 -4.77 -14.02
CA SER A 109 -8.51 -3.65 -14.26
C SER A 109 -9.28 -3.84 -15.58
N TYR A 110 -8.57 -4.21 -16.63
CA TYR A 110 -9.19 -4.47 -17.92
C TYR A 110 -10.23 -5.60 -17.83
N VAL A 111 -9.86 -6.71 -17.17
CA VAL A 111 -10.77 -7.85 -17.00
C VAL A 111 -11.99 -7.48 -16.16
N LEU A 112 -11.81 -6.87 -15.00
CA LEU A 112 -12.92 -6.55 -14.11
C LEU A 112 -13.81 -5.43 -14.67
N ALA A 113 -13.21 -4.38 -15.24
CA ALA A 113 -13.98 -3.24 -15.72
C ALA A 113 -14.76 -3.57 -17.01
N ILE A 114 -14.17 -4.32 -17.94
CA ILE A 114 -14.76 -4.58 -19.26
C ILE A 114 -15.43 -5.95 -19.30
N TYR A 115 -14.71 -7.04 -19.00
CA TYR A 115 -15.25 -8.38 -19.14
C TYR A 115 -16.36 -8.67 -18.12
N PHE A 116 -16.20 -8.23 -16.88
CA PHE A 116 -17.21 -8.35 -15.82
C PHE A 116 -18.19 -7.17 -15.77
N ASN A 117 -18.08 -6.19 -16.66
CA ASN A 117 -18.92 -4.99 -16.72
C ASN A 117 -19.01 -4.20 -15.40
N MET A 118 -17.97 -4.27 -14.56
CA MET A 118 -17.94 -3.56 -13.28
C MET A 118 -17.54 -2.08 -13.40
N GLY A 119 -17.15 -1.63 -14.60
CA GLY A 119 -16.79 -0.24 -14.85
C GLY A 119 -15.70 0.29 -13.89
N ILE A 120 -15.92 1.48 -13.34
CA ILE A 120 -15.01 2.17 -12.43
C ILE A 120 -14.74 1.34 -11.17
N LEU A 121 -15.77 0.72 -10.59
CA LEU A 121 -15.63 -0.09 -9.38
C LEU A 121 -14.67 -1.27 -9.60
N GLY A 122 -14.72 -1.91 -10.76
CA GLY A 122 -13.81 -3.00 -11.14
C GLY A 122 -12.34 -2.55 -11.13
N THR A 123 -12.06 -1.35 -11.63
CA THR A 123 -10.71 -0.76 -11.61
C THR A 123 -10.20 -0.54 -10.18
N TRP A 124 -11.06 -0.07 -9.27
CA TRP A 124 -10.70 0.14 -7.88
C TRP A 124 -10.48 -1.17 -7.13
N ILE A 125 -11.27 -2.19 -7.40
CA ILE A 125 -11.09 -3.54 -6.85
C ILE A 125 -9.76 -4.13 -7.33
N ALA A 126 -9.42 -3.99 -8.62
CA ALA A 126 -8.13 -4.43 -9.15
C ALA A 126 -6.94 -3.75 -8.45
N MET A 127 -7.07 -2.46 -8.14
CA MET A 127 -6.08 -1.72 -7.35
C MET A 127 -5.95 -2.27 -5.92
N CYS A 128 -7.05 -2.63 -5.28
CA CYS A 128 -7.02 -3.24 -3.94
C CYS A 128 -6.33 -4.61 -3.97
N ILE A 129 -6.57 -5.41 -5.01
CA ILE A 129 -5.88 -6.70 -5.22
C ILE A 129 -4.37 -6.49 -5.41
N ASP A 130 -3.97 -5.48 -6.22
CA ASP A 130 -2.56 -5.09 -6.37
C ASP A 130 -1.91 -4.80 -5.02
N TRP A 131 -2.56 -3.99 -4.18
CA TRP A 131 -2.03 -3.65 -2.86
C TRP A 131 -1.90 -4.86 -1.95
N PHE A 132 -2.90 -5.75 -1.96
CA PHE A 132 -2.89 -6.98 -1.17
C PHE A 132 -1.72 -7.89 -1.57
N CYS A 133 -1.57 -8.18 -2.86
CA CYS A 133 -0.49 -9.03 -3.36
C CYS A 133 0.89 -8.43 -3.07
N ARG A 134 1.06 -7.14 -3.29
CA ARG A 134 2.28 -6.40 -2.99
C ARG A 134 2.61 -6.41 -1.51
N GLY A 135 1.64 -6.08 -0.66
CA GLY A 135 1.79 -6.10 0.79
C GLY A 135 2.16 -7.49 1.32
N ALA A 136 1.50 -8.54 0.84
CA ALA A 136 1.82 -9.92 1.19
C ALA A 136 3.27 -10.28 0.82
N CYS A 137 3.73 -9.93 -0.38
CA CYS A 137 5.11 -10.16 -0.80
C CYS A 137 6.12 -9.47 0.12
N PHE A 138 5.86 -8.22 0.50
CA PHE A 138 6.76 -7.46 1.39
C PHE A 138 6.76 -7.99 2.82
N VAL A 139 5.60 -8.38 3.35
CA VAL A 139 5.49 -9.00 4.67
C VAL A 139 6.27 -10.32 4.72
N ILE A 140 6.08 -11.19 3.72
CA ILE A 140 6.81 -12.46 3.64
C ILE A 140 8.33 -12.22 3.53
N ARG A 141 8.75 -11.27 2.70
CA ARG A 141 10.17 -10.91 2.54
C ARG A 141 10.78 -10.42 3.85
N PHE A 142 10.08 -9.51 4.53
CA PHE A 142 10.54 -8.95 5.80
C PHE A 142 10.58 -10.01 6.91
N ALA A 143 9.53 -10.84 7.03
CA ALA A 143 9.43 -11.90 8.04
C ALA A 143 10.52 -12.98 7.87
N ARG A 144 10.80 -13.37 6.63
CA ARG A 144 11.88 -14.35 6.32
C ARG A 144 13.29 -13.81 6.59
N GLY A 145 13.46 -12.53 6.88
CA GLY A 145 14.74 -11.94 7.23
C GLY A 145 15.79 -11.92 6.11
N LYS A 146 15.41 -12.17 4.86
CA LYS A 146 16.35 -12.19 3.72
C LYS A 146 17.06 -10.87 3.50
N TRP A 147 16.46 -9.76 3.94
CA TRP A 147 17.05 -8.41 3.90
C TRP A 147 18.30 -8.26 4.80
N LYS A 148 18.52 -9.15 5.77
CA LYS A 148 19.70 -9.13 6.67
C LYS A 148 20.98 -9.54 5.98
N ASN A 149 20.89 -10.35 4.92
CA ASN A 149 22.02 -10.94 4.21
C ASN A 149 22.39 -10.15 2.95
N ILE A 150 21.76 -9.00 2.73
CA ILE A 150 22.11 -8.13 1.61
C ILE A 150 23.30 -7.29 2.07
N SER A 151 24.50 -7.63 1.58
CA SER A 151 25.69 -6.85 1.85
C SER A 151 25.52 -5.44 1.25
N PHE A 152 25.80 -4.42 2.04
CA PHE A 152 26.20 -3.15 1.47
C PHE A 152 27.47 -3.45 0.70
N ILE A 153 27.41 -3.38 -0.63
CA ILE A 153 28.58 -3.61 -1.49
C ILE A 153 29.65 -2.65 -0.99
N ASP A 154 30.72 -3.21 -0.45
CA ASP A 154 31.94 -2.49 -0.19
C ASP A 154 32.44 -1.93 -1.52
N ASN A 155 32.27 -0.65 -1.73
CA ASN A 155 32.98 0.13 -2.73
C ASN A 155 34.11 0.86 -2.06
#